data_4d7082f3e2cf1c5e46d5b0bc37c17ec1
#
_entry.id   4d7082f3e2cf1c5e46d5b0bc37c17ec1
#
_cell.length_a   1.000
_cell.length_b   1.000
_cell.length_c   1.000
_cell.angle_alpha   90.00
_cell.angle_beta   90.00
_cell.angle_gamma   90.00
#
_symmetry.space_group_name_H-M   'P 1'
#
loop_
_entity.id
_entity.type
_entity.pdbx_description
1 polymer ?
#
loop_
_entity_poly.entity_id
_entity_poly.type
_entity_poly.pdbx_seq_one_letter_code
_entity_poly.pdbx_strand_id
1 'polypeptide(L)'
;SVEAMVSFSGVLAAILIAGTNIAGGQIAYGIPAAAAILIALAAGTLIGLFQGVIITGLNMNPFIVTLGFRSMLLGVALVATRGAGINIQKDEFLSFLTGAIPVGDLKIPMPLILALIIYAIVWVVLRHTKLGRYTYAIGGNETAARLSGISVSRVKIIIYGLSGLLASIGGILVMGRLQSGAYQNGTNMTLISVAAVVIGGTALSGGVGGIWGTLVGVFIIRIVEAGLVYLSVPSNAKEIVIGAIIVLAVALDVIRRG
;
A
#
# COMPACT_ATOMS: atom_id res chain seq x y z
N SER A 1 -7.91 2.25 -3.07
CA SER A 1 -8.09 1.03 -2.22
C SER A 1 -6.83 0.64 -1.43
N VAL A 2 -5.71 1.38 -1.55
CA VAL A 2 -4.42 1.01 -0.90
C VAL A 2 -4.59 0.84 0.61
N GLU A 3 -5.20 1.82 1.31
CA GLU A 3 -5.42 1.75 2.77
C GLU A 3 -6.27 0.55 3.18
N ALA A 4 -7.30 0.25 2.39
CA ALA A 4 -8.18 -0.89 2.66
C ALA A 4 -7.48 -2.23 2.43
N MET A 5 -6.61 -2.31 1.42
CA MET A 5 -5.75 -3.47 1.17
C MET A 5 -4.76 -3.69 2.33
N VAL A 6 -4.13 -2.62 2.81
CA VAL A 6 -3.23 -2.65 3.98
C VAL A 6 -3.96 -3.18 5.21
N SER A 7 -5.14 -2.62 5.52
CA SER A 7 -5.95 -3.06 6.64
C SER A 7 -6.42 -4.51 6.49
N PHE A 8 -6.98 -4.86 5.33
CA PHE A 8 -7.52 -6.18 5.05
C PHE A 8 -6.43 -7.27 5.13
N SER A 9 -5.29 -7.07 4.49
CA SER A 9 -4.21 -8.06 4.50
C SER A 9 -3.61 -8.25 5.90
N GLY A 10 -3.46 -7.16 6.67
CA GLY A 10 -3.02 -7.24 8.06
C GLY A 10 -4.02 -7.97 8.94
N VAL A 11 -5.32 -7.70 8.79
CA VAL A 11 -6.39 -8.40 9.52
C VAL A 11 -6.45 -9.87 9.13
N LEU A 12 -6.39 -10.18 7.82
CA LEU A 12 -6.42 -11.56 7.34
C LEU A 12 -5.24 -12.37 7.91
N ALA A 13 -4.03 -11.85 7.85
CA ALA A 13 -2.86 -12.50 8.42
C ALA A 13 -3.00 -12.68 9.94
N ALA A 14 -3.49 -11.66 10.65
CA ALA A 14 -3.72 -11.74 12.10
C ALA A 14 -4.73 -12.83 12.47
N ILE A 15 -5.84 -12.94 11.73
CA ILE A 15 -6.85 -13.98 11.91
C ILE A 15 -6.24 -15.38 11.73
N LEU A 16 -5.45 -15.57 10.68
CA LEU A 16 -4.83 -16.87 10.37
C LEU A 16 -3.80 -17.30 11.42
N ILE A 17 -3.08 -16.34 12.02
CA ILE A 17 -2.06 -16.60 13.05
C ILE A 17 -2.71 -16.81 14.42
N ALA A 18 -3.52 -15.84 14.86
CA ALA A 18 -4.07 -15.79 16.22
C ALA A 18 -5.44 -16.46 16.36
N GLY A 19 -6.12 -16.71 15.23
CA GLY A 19 -7.52 -17.15 15.23
C GLY A 19 -8.51 -16.00 15.41
N THR A 20 -9.79 -16.35 15.44
CA THR A 20 -10.89 -15.39 15.67
C THR A 20 -11.71 -15.79 16.87
N ASN A 21 -12.20 -14.81 17.62
CA ASN A 21 -13.26 -15.00 18.61
C ASN A 21 -14.62 -14.97 17.91
N ILE A 22 -15.06 -16.09 17.35
CA ILE A 22 -16.40 -16.23 16.78
C ILE A 22 -17.30 -16.88 17.82
N ALA A 23 -18.45 -16.25 18.13
CA ALA A 23 -19.50 -16.79 19.00
C ALA A 23 -19.06 -17.23 20.42
N GLY A 24 -18.09 -16.50 21.01
CA GLY A 24 -17.66 -16.79 22.39
C GLY A 24 -16.59 -17.88 22.54
N GLY A 25 -16.10 -18.45 21.43
CA GLY A 25 -14.97 -19.38 21.39
C GLY A 25 -13.81 -18.80 20.58
N GLN A 26 -12.57 -19.03 21.05
CA GLN A 26 -11.37 -18.78 20.25
C GLN A 26 -11.22 -19.92 19.27
N ILE A 27 -11.41 -19.66 17.98
CA ILE A 27 -10.97 -20.58 16.93
C ILE A 27 -9.54 -20.20 16.58
N ALA A 28 -8.57 -20.82 17.22
CA ALA A 28 -7.19 -20.71 16.85
C ALA A 28 -6.95 -21.55 15.59
N TYR A 29 -6.68 -20.93 14.47
CA TYR A 29 -6.29 -21.67 13.25
C TYR A 29 -4.87 -22.23 13.36
N GLY A 30 -4.01 -21.64 14.21
CA GLY A 30 -2.66 -22.12 14.48
C GLY A 30 -1.78 -22.23 13.23
N ILE A 31 -2.09 -21.45 12.19
CA ILE A 31 -1.34 -21.50 10.93
C ILE A 31 0.03 -20.82 11.16
N PRO A 32 1.14 -21.43 10.75
CA PRO A 32 2.45 -20.80 10.84
C PRO A 32 2.44 -19.42 10.19
N ALA A 33 3.08 -18.44 10.83
CA ALA A 33 3.06 -17.05 10.38
C ALA A 33 3.50 -16.89 8.90
N ALA A 34 4.49 -17.67 8.47
CA ALA A 34 4.93 -17.67 7.07
C ALA A 34 3.82 -18.07 6.09
N ALA A 35 3.04 -19.11 6.41
CA ALA A 35 1.92 -19.54 5.56
C ALA A 35 0.77 -18.51 5.59
N ALA A 36 0.45 -17.95 6.75
CA ALA A 36 -0.55 -16.90 6.90
C ALA A 36 -0.20 -15.65 6.07
N ILE A 37 1.07 -15.25 6.08
CA ILE A 37 1.58 -14.14 5.28
C ILE A 37 1.44 -14.44 3.79
N LEU A 38 1.84 -15.62 3.32
CA LEU A 38 1.70 -15.99 1.91
C LEU A 38 0.23 -15.98 1.45
N ILE A 39 -0.69 -16.47 2.28
CA ILE A 39 -2.13 -16.43 1.99
C ILE A 39 -2.61 -14.98 1.91
N ALA A 40 -2.21 -14.11 2.84
CA ALA A 40 -2.61 -12.70 2.83
C ALA A 40 -2.04 -11.94 1.60
N LEU A 41 -0.80 -12.22 1.19
CA LEU A 41 -0.19 -11.68 -0.02
C LEU A 41 -0.93 -12.16 -1.29
N ALA A 42 -1.23 -13.44 -1.37
CA ALA A 42 -1.98 -14.02 -2.47
C ALA A 42 -3.39 -13.41 -2.56
N ALA A 43 -4.10 -13.30 -1.44
CA ALA A 43 -5.43 -12.68 -1.38
C ALA A 43 -5.40 -11.23 -1.87
N GLY A 44 -4.47 -10.40 -1.38
CA GLY A 44 -4.35 -9.02 -1.83
C GLY A 44 -3.96 -8.89 -3.30
N THR A 45 -3.11 -9.76 -3.80
CA THR A 45 -2.76 -9.82 -5.22
C THR A 45 -3.97 -10.18 -6.08
N LEU A 46 -4.73 -11.20 -5.69
CA LEU A 46 -5.94 -11.64 -6.39
C LEU A 46 -7.01 -10.56 -6.40
N ILE A 47 -7.23 -9.87 -5.27
CA ILE A 47 -8.15 -8.73 -5.20
C ILE A 47 -7.71 -7.62 -6.14
N GLY A 48 -6.42 -7.29 -6.18
CA GLY A 48 -5.87 -6.32 -7.11
C GLY A 48 -6.08 -6.71 -8.58
N LEU A 49 -5.79 -7.96 -8.94
CA LEU A 49 -6.06 -8.50 -10.28
C LEU A 49 -7.55 -8.42 -10.62
N PHE A 50 -8.43 -8.76 -9.68
CA PHE A 50 -9.87 -8.72 -9.88
C PHE A 50 -10.38 -7.29 -10.09
N GLN A 51 -9.86 -6.31 -9.33
CA GLN A 51 -10.12 -4.89 -9.59
C GLN A 51 -9.70 -4.49 -11.01
N GLY A 52 -8.51 -4.91 -11.43
CA GLY A 52 -8.01 -4.66 -12.78
C GLY A 52 -8.90 -5.26 -13.87
N VAL A 53 -9.41 -6.47 -13.67
CA VAL A 53 -10.35 -7.13 -14.61
C VAL A 53 -11.66 -6.36 -14.70
N ILE A 54 -12.26 -5.95 -13.58
CA ILE A 54 -13.50 -5.17 -13.58
C ILE A 54 -13.31 -3.84 -14.31
N ILE A 55 -12.24 -3.10 -13.97
CA ILE A 55 -11.95 -1.79 -14.58
C ILE A 55 -11.80 -1.91 -16.08
N THR A 56 -11.04 -2.91 -16.54
CA THR A 56 -10.72 -3.04 -17.97
C THR A 56 -11.77 -3.79 -18.75
N GLY A 57 -12.48 -4.74 -18.15
CA GLY A 57 -13.50 -5.55 -18.79
C GLY A 57 -14.82 -4.81 -18.97
N LEU A 58 -15.20 -4.00 -17.98
CA LEU A 58 -16.44 -3.21 -17.99
C LEU A 58 -16.21 -1.73 -18.39
N ASN A 59 -14.98 -1.35 -18.75
CA ASN A 59 -14.60 0.04 -19.03
C ASN A 59 -15.06 1.04 -17.93
N MET A 60 -15.04 0.60 -16.67
CA MET A 60 -15.48 1.43 -15.55
C MET A 60 -14.40 2.43 -15.14
N ASN A 61 -14.83 3.56 -14.57
CA ASN A 61 -13.91 4.53 -14.01
C ASN A 61 -13.12 3.89 -12.85
N PRO A 62 -11.77 3.88 -12.91
CA PRO A 62 -10.91 3.29 -11.88
C PRO A 62 -11.18 3.83 -10.47
N PHE A 63 -11.49 5.12 -10.37
CA PHE A 63 -11.75 5.77 -9.09
C PHE A 63 -12.99 5.18 -8.40
N ILE A 64 -14.10 5.02 -9.14
CA ILE A 64 -15.36 4.46 -8.61
C ILE A 64 -15.16 3.01 -8.14
N VAL A 65 -14.51 2.18 -8.98
CA VAL A 65 -14.25 0.78 -8.65
C VAL A 65 -13.38 0.67 -7.40
N THR A 66 -12.28 1.44 -7.33
CA THR A 66 -11.38 1.38 -6.17
C THR A 66 -12.00 1.94 -4.90
N LEU A 67 -12.91 2.92 -4.98
CA LEU A 67 -13.70 3.39 -3.83
C LEU A 67 -14.67 2.31 -3.35
N GLY A 68 -15.37 1.62 -4.25
CA GLY A 68 -16.25 0.51 -3.91
C GLY A 68 -15.50 -0.61 -3.19
N PHE A 69 -14.35 -1.02 -3.75
CA PHE A 69 -13.47 -2.03 -3.10
C PHE A 69 -12.91 -1.55 -1.76
N ARG A 70 -12.59 -0.26 -1.62
CA ARG A 70 -12.20 0.31 -0.32
C ARG A 70 -13.27 0.05 0.73
N SER A 71 -14.52 0.39 0.44
CA SER A 71 -15.63 0.21 1.37
C SER A 71 -15.89 -1.26 1.67
N MET A 72 -15.86 -2.14 0.67
CA MET A 72 -16.04 -3.58 0.85
C MET A 72 -14.93 -4.17 1.75
N LEU A 73 -13.66 -3.90 1.46
CA LEU A 73 -12.53 -4.47 2.20
C LEU A 73 -12.47 -3.97 3.65
N LEU A 74 -12.73 -2.68 3.88
CA LEU A 74 -12.82 -2.13 5.24
C LEU A 74 -14.01 -2.71 5.98
N GLY A 75 -15.17 -2.89 5.31
CA GLY A 75 -16.34 -3.54 5.88
C GLY A 75 -16.06 -4.98 6.29
N VAL A 76 -15.42 -5.77 5.41
CA VAL A 76 -14.99 -7.14 5.73
C VAL A 76 -14.02 -7.16 6.91
N ALA A 77 -13.01 -6.29 6.91
CA ALA A 77 -12.06 -6.19 8.01
C ALA A 77 -12.75 -5.80 9.33
N LEU A 78 -13.70 -4.86 9.30
CA LEU A 78 -14.46 -4.42 10.47
C LEU A 78 -15.35 -5.55 11.05
N VAL A 79 -16.05 -6.25 10.17
CA VAL A 79 -16.91 -7.40 10.60
C VAL A 79 -16.04 -8.52 11.15
N ALA A 80 -14.95 -8.87 10.50
CA ALA A 80 -14.06 -9.94 10.91
C ALA A 80 -13.36 -9.66 12.26
N THR A 81 -13.06 -8.39 12.54
CA THR A 81 -12.46 -7.94 13.81
C THR A 81 -13.49 -7.56 14.87
N ARG A 82 -14.79 -7.50 14.53
CA ARG A 82 -15.85 -6.94 15.38
C ARG A 82 -15.53 -5.53 15.90
N GLY A 83 -14.81 -4.75 15.13
CA GLY A 83 -14.35 -3.41 15.49
C GLY A 83 -13.17 -3.36 16.47
N ALA A 84 -12.72 -4.48 17.01
CA ALA A 84 -11.56 -4.58 17.88
C ALA A 84 -10.32 -5.05 17.10
N GLY A 85 -9.11 -4.72 17.58
CA GLY A 85 -7.89 -5.28 17.00
C GLY A 85 -7.70 -6.74 17.43
N ILE A 86 -7.16 -7.56 16.53
CA ILE A 86 -6.77 -8.94 16.82
C ILE A 86 -5.31 -8.94 17.25
N ASN A 87 -5.05 -9.14 18.53
CA ASN A 87 -3.70 -9.19 19.06
C ASN A 87 -3.02 -10.50 18.68
N ILE A 88 -1.79 -10.40 18.21
CA ILE A 88 -0.96 -11.53 17.82
C ILE A 88 0.09 -11.75 18.91
N GLN A 89 0.24 -13.00 19.34
CA GLN A 89 1.35 -13.35 20.21
C GLN A 89 2.68 -13.21 19.43
N LYS A 90 3.76 -12.98 20.15
CA LYS A 90 5.11 -12.88 19.55
C LYS A 90 5.43 -14.18 18.80
N ASP A 91 5.53 -14.08 17.48
CA ASP A 91 6.00 -15.13 16.61
C ASP A 91 7.43 -14.80 16.16
N GLU A 92 8.31 -15.78 16.13
CA GLU A 92 9.73 -15.60 15.79
C GLU A 92 9.90 -15.05 14.37
N PHE A 93 9.15 -15.60 13.40
CA PHE A 93 9.24 -15.16 12.01
C PHE A 93 8.74 -13.73 11.83
N LEU A 94 7.64 -13.38 12.50
CA LEU A 94 7.09 -12.03 12.46
C LEU A 94 8.01 -11.03 13.17
N SER A 95 8.60 -11.44 14.28
CA SER A 95 9.60 -10.67 15.04
C SER A 95 10.86 -10.42 14.21
N PHE A 96 11.30 -11.41 13.40
CA PHE A 96 12.39 -11.23 12.46
C PHE A 96 12.04 -10.21 11.35
N LEU A 97 10.85 -10.32 10.74
CA LEU A 97 10.42 -9.41 9.67
C LEU A 97 10.26 -7.95 10.14
N THR A 98 9.89 -7.73 11.39
CA THR A 98 9.62 -6.39 11.94
C THR A 98 10.68 -5.90 12.92
N GLY A 99 11.64 -6.74 13.23
CA GLY A 99 12.75 -6.46 14.14
C GLY A 99 13.83 -5.55 13.56
N ALA A 100 14.94 -5.48 14.24
CA ALA A 100 16.12 -4.74 13.80
C ALA A 100 17.37 -5.62 13.87
N ILE A 101 18.23 -5.49 12.85
CA ILE A 101 19.51 -6.17 12.78
C ILE A 101 20.56 -5.25 13.45
N PRO A 102 21.27 -5.73 14.48
CA PRO A 102 22.37 -4.96 15.06
C PRO A 102 23.57 -4.95 14.11
N VAL A 103 24.01 -3.77 13.70
CA VAL A 103 25.23 -3.57 12.90
C VAL A 103 26.12 -2.62 13.68
N GLY A 104 26.98 -3.16 14.52
CA GLY A 104 27.75 -2.38 15.50
C GLY A 104 26.82 -1.69 16.48
N ASP A 105 26.96 -0.38 16.65
CA ASP A 105 26.11 0.43 17.54
C ASP A 105 24.75 0.82 16.91
N LEU A 106 24.57 0.57 15.63
CA LEU A 106 23.35 0.91 14.90
C LEU A 106 22.40 -0.29 14.85
N LYS A 107 21.09 -0.02 15.04
CA LYS A 107 20.02 -0.99 14.86
C LYS A 107 19.26 -0.65 13.58
N ILE A 108 19.48 -1.44 12.52
CA ILE A 108 18.81 -1.24 11.23
C ILE A 108 17.47 -2.00 11.24
N PRO A 109 16.33 -1.32 11.13
CA PRO A 109 15.03 -1.99 11.08
C PRO A 109 14.92 -2.88 9.83
N MET A 110 14.52 -4.14 9.99
CA MET A 110 14.30 -5.08 8.87
C MET A 110 13.28 -4.54 7.84
N PRO A 111 12.19 -3.86 8.22
CA PRO A 111 11.28 -3.22 7.26
C PRO A 111 11.95 -2.22 6.31
N LEU A 112 13.00 -1.52 6.77
CA LEU A 112 13.77 -0.62 5.90
C LEU A 112 14.52 -1.40 4.82
N ILE A 113 15.17 -2.50 5.19
CA ILE A 113 15.89 -3.36 4.24
C ILE A 113 14.93 -3.92 3.21
N LEU A 114 13.78 -4.44 3.66
CA LEU A 114 12.73 -4.96 2.78
C LEU A 114 12.20 -3.86 1.84
N ALA A 115 11.97 -2.65 2.35
CA ALA A 115 11.55 -1.53 1.53
C ALA A 115 12.58 -1.21 0.45
N LEU A 116 13.86 -1.13 0.79
CA LEU A 116 14.93 -0.86 -0.19
C LEU A 116 15.04 -1.96 -1.26
N ILE A 117 14.90 -3.23 -0.88
CA ILE A 117 14.86 -4.35 -1.82
C ILE A 117 13.67 -4.20 -2.78
N ILE A 118 12.48 -3.92 -2.25
CA ILE A 118 11.26 -3.73 -3.05
C ILE A 118 11.45 -2.52 -4.00
N TYR A 119 11.99 -1.40 -3.51
CA TYR A 119 12.29 -0.25 -4.34
C TYR A 119 13.27 -0.59 -5.47
N ALA A 120 14.32 -1.37 -5.19
CA ALA A 120 15.27 -1.82 -6.20
C ALA A 120 14.59 -2.71 -7.26
N ILE A 121 13.76 -3.66 -6.83
CA ILE A 121 12.99 -4.54 -7.74
C ILE A 121 12.07 -3.71 -8.62
N VAL A 122 11.27 -2.82 -8.03
CA VAL A 122 10.33 -1.98 -8.79
C VAL A 122 11.08 -1.03 -9.73
N TRP A 123 12.24 -0.50 -9.32
CA TRP A 123 13.09 0.30 -10.21
C TRP A 123 13.55 -0.49 -11.42
N VAL A 124 14.03 -1.72 -11.23
CA VAL A 124 14.44 -2.60 -12.34
C VAL A 124 13.24 -2.89 -13.25
N VAL A 125 12.09 -3.20 -12.68
CA VAL A 125 10.86 -3.47 -13.46
C VAL A 125 10.46 -2.25 -14.29
N LEU A 126 10.42 -1.07 -13.70
CA LEU A 126 10.01 0.15 -14.41
C LEU A 126 11.01 0.57 -15.48
N ARG A 127 12.31 0.44 -15.22
CA ARG A 127 13.35 0.94 -16.14
C ARG A 127 13.78 -0.05 -17.21
N HIS A 128 13.79 -1.35 -16.89
CA HIS A 128 14.43 -2.35 -17.77
C HIS A 128 13.43 -3.35 -18.37
N THR A 129 12.15 -3.37 -17.96
CA THR A 129 11.20 -4.35 -18.50
C THR A 129 10.23 -3.73 -19.52
N LYS A 130 9.55 -4.60 -20.29
CA LYS A 130 8.45 -4.20 -21.18
C LYS A 130 7.29 -3.62 -20.39
N LEU A 131 7.03 -4.15 -19.17
CA LEU A 131 5.94 -3.68 -18.31
C LEU A 131 6.10 -2.20 -17.96
N GLY A 132 7.30 -1.78 -17.56
CA GLY A 132 7.57 -0.37 -17.25
C GLY A 132 7.36 0.53 -18.46
N ARG A 133 7.93 0.18 -19.61
CA ARG A 133 7.75 0.96 -20.85
C ARG A 133 6.29 1.09 -21.25
N TYR A 134 5.53 0.01 -21.14
CA TYR A 134 4.10 0.02 -21.46
C TYR A 134 3.30 0.85 -20.45
N THR A 135 3.67 0.81 -19.17
CA THR A 135 3.05 1.64 -18.12
C THR A 135 3.18 3.13 -18.45
N TYR A 136 4.38 3.59 -18.80
CA TYR A 136 4.61 4.99 -19.18
C TYR A 136 3.90 5.35 -20.50
N ALA A 137 3.93 4.47 -21.48
CA ALA A 137 3.24 4.70 -22.76
C ALA A 137 1.72 4.84 -22.58
N ILE A 138 1.08 3.94 -21.81
CA ILE A 138 -0.35 3.98 -21.50
C ILE A 138 -0.69 5.23 -20.69
N GLY A 139 0.15 5.59 -19.71
CA GLY A 139 -0.05 6.78 -18.90
C GLY A 139 0.05 8.09 -19.70
N GLY A 140 0.90 8.13 -20.73
CA GLY A 140 1.05 9.30 -21.61
C GLY A 140 -0.11 9.45 -22.60
N ASN A 141 -0.46 8.38 -23.31
CA ASN A 141 -1.61 8.35 -24.21
C ASN A 141 -2.09 6.92 -24.42
N GLU A 142 -3.20 6.57 -23.77
CA GLU A 142 -3.78 5.23 -23.84
C GLU A 142 -4.21 4.83 -25.27
N THR A 143 -4.78 5.78 -26.02
CA THR A 143 -5.22 5.54 -27.39
C THR A 143 -4.05 5.25 -28.31
N ALA A 144 -3.00 6.06 -28.25
CA ALA A 144 -1.78 5.85 -29.04
C ALA A 144 -1.09 4.53 -28.67
N ALA A 145 -1.02 4.18 -27.38
CA ALA A 145 -0.47 2.92 -26.91
C ALA A 145 -1.24 1.72 -27.48
N ARG A 146 -2.58 1.80 -27.50
CA ARG A 146 -3.45 0.77 -28.08
C ARG A 146 -3.24 0.61 -29.59
N LEU A 147 -3.16 1.70 -30.32
CA LEU A 147 -2.89 1.70 -31.76
C LEU A 147 -1.50 1.16 -32.09
N SER A 148 -0.52 1.31 -31.17
CA SER A 148 0.81 0.73 -31.29
C SER A 148 0.88 -0.77 -30.91
N GLY A 149 -0.27 -1.44 -30.72
CA GLY A 149 -0.36 -2.87 -30.44
C GLY A 149 -0.13 -3.25 -28.96
N ILE A 150 -0.08 -2.28 -28.04
CA ILE A 150 0.05 -2.57 -26.61
C ILE A 150 -1.28 -3.09 -26.05
N SER A 151 -1.26 -4.24 -25.40
CA SER A 151 -2.43 -4.82 -24.72
C SER A 151 -2.72 -4.05 -23.43
N VAL A 152 -3.39 -2.89 -23.52
CA VAL A 152 -3.66 -1.97 -22.40
C VAL A 152 -4.34 -2.69 -21.23
N SER A 153 -5.36 -3.52 -21.49
CA SER A 153 -6.08 -4.23 -20.44
C SER A 153 -5.18 -5.16 -19.63
N ARG A 154 -4.32 -5.96 -20.31
CA ARG A 154 -3.39 -6.86 -19.61
C ARG A 154 -2.40 -6.10 -18.73
N VAL A 155 -1.85 -5.00 -19.24
CA VAL A 155 -0.90 -4.16 -18.49
C VAL A 155 -1.58 -3.56 -17.26
N LYS A 156 -2.79 -2.99 -17.40
CA LYS A 156 -3.57 -2.45 -16.29
C LYS A 156 -3.85 -3.53 -15.23
N ILE A 157 -4.33 -4.73 -15.63
CA ILE A 157 -4.60 -5.83 -14.70
C ILE A 157 -3.35 -6.18 -13.88
N ILE A 158 -2.19 -6.31 -14.53
CA ILE A 158 -0.92 -6.61 -13.85
C ILE A 158 -0.56 -5.50 -12.86
N ILE A 159 -0.71 -4.22 -13.24
CA ILE A 159 -0.41 -3.07 -12.36
C ILE A 159 -1.30 -3.09 -11.12
N TYR A 160 -2.61 -3.35 -11.28
CA TYR A 160 -3.53 -3.46 -10.13
C TYR A 160 -3.17 -4.66 -9.23
N GLY A 161 -2.77 -5.79 -9.81
CA GLY A 161 -2.29 -6.95 -9.05
C GLY A 161 -1.03 -6.64 -8.26
N LEU A 162 -0.03 -5.98 -8.88
CA LEU A 162 1.19 -5.53 -8.21
C LEU A 162 0.88 -4.51 -7.10
N SER A 163 -0.04 -3.59 -7.35
CA SER A 163 -0.49 -2.63 -6.32
C SER A 163 -1.10 -3.35 -5.12
N GLY A 164 -1.94 -4.37 -5.35
CA GLY A 164 -2.51 -5.20 -4.30
C GLY A 164 -1.45 -5.96 -3.51
N LEU A 165 -0.46 -6.55 -4.18
CA LEU A 165 0.67 -7.24 -3.56
C LEU A 165 1.47 -6.29 -2.66
N LEU A 166 1.88 -5.14 -3.18
CA LEU A 166 2.68 -4.16 -2.44
C LEU A 166 1.93 -3.58 -1.24
N ALA A 167 0.64 -3.29 -1.41
CA ALA A 167 -0.21 -2.85 -0.30
C ALA A 167 -0.33 -3.92 0.78
N SER A 168 -0.44 -5.20 0.39
CA SER A 168 -0.49 -6.31 1.34
C SER A 168 0.81 -6.51 2.10
N ILE A 169 1.96 -6.36 1.45
CA ILE A 169 3.26 -6.35 2.15
C ILE A 169 3.28 -5.23 3.20
N GLY A 170 2.85 -4.02 2.84
CA GLY A 170 2.73 -2.91 3.79
C GLY A 170 1.83 -3.25 4.98
N GLY A 171 0.68 -3.87 4.73
CA GLY A 171 -0.28 -4.28 5.75
C GLY A 171 0.29 -5.30 6.74
N ILE A 172 1.01 -6.29 6.24
CA ILE A 172 1.68 -7.31 7.06
C ILE A 172 2.78 -6.68 7.92
N LEU A 173 3.58 -5.77 7.37
CA LEU A 173 4.62 -5.08 8.13
C LEU A 173 4.03 -4.17 9.23
N VAL A 174 2.92 -3.48 8.94
CA VAL A 174 2.21 -2.66 9.94
C VAL A 174 1.63 -3.55 11.04
N MET A 175 0.92 -4.63 10.67
CA MET A 175 0.39 -5.62 11.60
C MET A 175 1.49 -6.19 12.51
N GLY A 176 2.61 -6.60 11.93
CA GLY A 176 3.73 -7.16 12.69
C GLY A 176 4.38 -6.15 13.63
N ARG A 177 4.50 -4.88 13.21
CA ARG A 177 5.03 -3.80 14.05
C ARG A 177 4.11 -3.48 15.23
N LEU A 178 2.79 -3.43 14.99
CA LEU A 178 1.78 -3.15 16.01
C LEU A 178 1.39 -4.38 16.82
N GLN A 179 1.82 -5.58 16.38
CA GLN A 179 1.40 -6.88 16.91
C GLN A 179 -0.12 -7.01 17.00
N SER A 180 -0.81 -6.35 16.08
CA SER A 180 -2.26 -6.31 16.04
C SER A 180 -2.77 -6.12 14.61
N GLY A 181 -3.73 -6.93 14.21
CA GLY A 181 -4.52 -6.75 12.98
C GLY A 181 -5.77 -5.95 13.28
N ALA A 182 -5.81 -4.69 12.88
CA ALA A 182 -6.98 -3.83 13.06
C ALA A 182 -7.39 -3.19 11.73
N TYR A 183 -8.69 -2.98 11.54
CA TYR A 183 -9.21 -2.34 10.33
C TYR A 183 -8.70 -0.91 10.13
N GLN A 184 -8.27 -0.26 11.19
CA GLN A 184 -7.73 1.10 11.19
C GLN A 184 -6.25 1.19 10.77
N ASN A 185 -5.52 0.08 10.69
CA ASN A 185 -4.07 0.07 10.46
C ASN A 185 -3.64 0.72 9.14
N GLY A 186 -4.52 0.78 8.15
CA GLY A 186 -4.27 1.43 6.87
C GLY A 186 -4.79 2.87 6.75
N THR A 187 -5.40 3.42 7.80
CA THR A 187 -6.06 4.74 7.75
C THR A 187 -5.10 5.82 7.23
N ASN A 188 -5.61 6.67 6.32
CA ASN A 188 -4.88 7.75 5.64
C ASN A 188 -3.70 7.33 4.75
N MET A 189 -3.36 6.05 4.65
CA MET A 189 -2.21 5.61 3.83
C MET A 189 -2.40 5.89 2.34
N THR A 190 -3.64 5.90 1.84
CA THR A 190 -3.90 6.28 0.43
C THR A 190 -3.52 7.73 0.18
N LEU A 191 -3.95 8.65 1.04
CA LEU A 191 -3.64 10.08 0.89
C LEU A 191 -2.15 10.36 1.02
N ILE A 192 -1.50 9.76 2.03
CA ILE A 192 -0.05 9.89 2.25
C ILE A 192 0.74 9.34 1.04
N SER A 193 0.32 8.20 0.48
CA SER A 193 0.98 7.61 -0.68
C SER A 193 0.84 8.49 -1.92
N VAL A 194 -0.36 9.02 -2.18
CA VAL A 194 -0.60 9.93 -3.32
C VAL A 194 0.22 11.21 -3.15
N ALA A 195 0.22 11.80 -1.95
CA ALA A 195 1.02 12.97 -1.65
C ALA A 195 2.52 12.74 -1.90
N ALA A 196 3.06 11.60 -1.41
CA ALA A 196 4.47 11.25 -1.61
C ALA A 196 4.84 11.14 -3.10
N VAL A 197 3.96 10.51 -3.89
CA VAL A 197 4.15 10.32 -5.32
C VAL A 197 4.10 11.65 -6.08
N VAL A 198 3.15 12.55 -5.73
CA VAL A 198 3.00 13.88 -6.36
C VAL A 198 4.16 14.80 -5.98
N ILE A 199 4.51 14.89 -4.69
CA ILE A 199 5.68 15.67 -4.21
C ILE A 199 6.96 15.14 -4.88
N GLY A 200 7.04 13.83 -5.13
CA GLY A 200 8.12 13.19 -5.85
C GLY A 200 8.16 13.48 -7.36
N GLY A 201 7.22 14.29 -7.88
CA GLY A 201 7.19 14.72 -9.28
C GLY A 201 6.51 13.75 -10.25
N THR A 202 5.74 12.78 -9.75
CA THR A 202 4.91 11.92 -10.62
C THR A 202 3.62 12.63 -10.98
N ALA A 203 3.31 12.70 -12.28
CA ALA A 203 2.12 13.35 -12.80
C ALA A 203 0.85 12.57 -12.45
N LEU A 204 -0.17 13.26 -11.92
CA LEU A 204 -1.50 12.66 -11.73
C LEU A 204 -2.17 12.34 -13.07
N SER A 205 -1.86 13.08 -14.13
CA SER A 205 -2.31 12.80 -15.51
C SER A 205 -1.70 11.54 -16.11
N GLY A 206 -0.64 11.00 -15.51
CA GLY A 206 0.08 9.82 -15.98
C GLY A 206 1.27 10.14 -16.90
N GLY A 207 1.97 9.10 -17.35
CA GLY A 207 3.05 9.16 -18.33
C GLY A 207 4.41 9.70 -17.84
N VAL A 208 4.41 10.45 -16.73
CA VAL A 208 5.62 11.06 -16.17
C VAL A 208 5.74 10.71 -14.68
N GLY A 209 6.95 10.35 -14.26
CA GLY A 209 7.23 10.03 -12.86
C GLY A 209 8.43 9.09 -12.73
N GLY A 210 8.80 8.81 -11.50
CA GLY A 210 9.90 7.90 -11.24
C GLY A 210 10.01 7.49 -9.79
N ILE A 211 10.61 6.33 -9.57
CA ILE A 211 10.69 5.74 -8.24
C ILE A 211 11.58 6.55 -7.28
N TRP A 212 12.64 7.17 -7.81
CA TRP A 212 13.54 8.01 -7.02
C TRP A 212 12.83 9.26 -6.50
N GLY A 213 12.00 9.90 -7.35
CA GLY A 213 11.17 11.01 -6.93
C GLY A 213 10.21 10.59 -5.83
N THR A 214 9.53 9.46 -6.00
CA THR A 214 8.63 8.91 -4.98
C THR A 214 9.34 8.65 -3.66
N LEU A 215 10.57 8.12 -3.69
CA LEU A 215 11.37 7.90 -2.50
C LEU A 215 11.63 9.22 -1.75
N VAL A 216 12.05 10.26 -2.46
CA VAL A 216 12.25 11.60 -1.90
C VAL A 216 10.94 12.15 -1.32
N GLY A 217 9.82 12.00 -2.03
CA GLY A 217 8.51 12.43 -1.54
C GLY A 217 8.09 11.73 -0.26
N VAL A 218 8.35 10.41 -0.14
CA VAL A 218 8.11 9.66 1.10
C VAL A 218 8.96 10.22 2.25
N PHE A 219 10.24 10.49 2.02
CA PHE A 219 11.11 11.08 3.04
C PHE A 219 10.62 12.45 3.48
N ILE A 220 10.22 13.33 2.56
CA ILE A 220 9.70 14.66 2.88
C ILE A 220 8.49 14.54 3.81
N ILE A 221 7.49 13.71 3.45
CA ILE A 221 6.29 13.55 4.27
C ILE A 221 6.64 12.97 5.64
N ARG A 222 7.52 11.96 5.72
CA ARG A 222 7.91 11.37 7.00
C ARG A 222 8.70 12.31 7.90
N ILE A 223 9.53 13.18 7.33
CA ILE A 223 10.23 14.23 8.07
C ILE A 223 9.22 15.24 8.63
N VAL A 224 8.23 15.66 7.84
CA VAL A 224 7.17 16.56 8.31
C VAL A 224 6.37 15.90 9.43
N GLU A 225 5.93 14.66 9.27
CA GLU A 225 5.21 13.91 10.32
C GLU A 225 6.03 13.81 11.59
N ALA A 226 7.32 13.47 11.49
CA ALA A 226 8.22 13.39 12.64
C ALA A 226 8.40 14.75 13.32
N GLY A 227 8.53 15.83 12.54
CA GLY A 227 8.60 17.20 13.07
C GLY A 227 7.33 17.60 13.83
N LEU A 228 6.15 17.27 13.31
CA LEU A 228 4.88 17.52 13.97
C LEU A 228 4.72 16.72 15.28
N VAL A 229 5.27 15.50 15.32
CA VAL A 229 5.32 14.70 16.56
C VAL A 229 6.26 15.34 17.58
N TYR A 230 7.44 15.76 17.14
CA TYR A 230 8.43 16.41 18.02
C TYR A 230 7.90 17.72 18.63
N LEU A 231 7.13 18.47 17.83
CA LEU A 231 6.45 19.70 18.30
C LEU A 231 5.19 19.41 19.13
N SER A 232 4.92 18.15 19.47
CA SER A 232 3.77 17.73 20.26
C SER A 232 2.41 18.15 19.68
N VAL A 233 2.32 18.28 18.34
CA VAL A 233 1.08 18.62 17.66
C VAL A 233 0.07 17.49 17.83
N PRO A 234 -1.18 17.75 18.26
CA PRO A 234 -2.21 16.72 18.43
C PRO A 234 -2.47 15.97 17.11
N SER A 235 -2.81 14.68 17.20
CA SER A 235 -3.01 13.82 16.04
C SER A 235 -4.04 14.38 15.05
N ASN A 236 -5.12 14.99 15.55
CA ASN A 236 -6.15 15.62 14.71
C ASN A 236 -5.62 16.82 13.92
N ALA A 237 -4.71 17.60 14.52
CA ALA A 237 -4.11 18.74 13.82
C ALA A 237 -3.06 18.31 12.78
N LYS A 238 -2.42 17.15 12.96
CA LYS A 238 -1.51 16.59 11.93
C LYS A 238 -2.23 16.28 10.63
N GLU A 239 -3.47 15.80 10.69
CA GLU A 239 -4.28 15.53 9.49
C GLU A 239 -4.55 16.80 8.69
N ILE A 240 -4.80 17.93 9.37
CA ILE A 240 -5.00 19.24 8.71
C ILE A 240 -3.72 19.65 7.97
N VAL A 241 -2.56 19.51 8.62
CA VAL A 241 -1.27 19.88 8.01
C VAL A 241 -0.96 19.00 6.82
N ILE A 242 -1.14 17.69 6.94
CA ILE A 242 -0.91 16.73 5.84
C ILE A 242 -1.87 17.05 4.68
N GLY A 243 -3.15 17.27 4.96
CA GLY A 243 -4.13 17.66 3.95
C GLY A 243 -3.74 18.95 3.21
N ALA A 244 -3.29 19.98 3.95
CA ALA A 244 -2.80 21.23 3.36
C ALA A 244 -1.58 21.00 2.46
N ILE A 245 -0.63 20.19 2.88
CA ILE A 245 0.56 19.83 2.09
C ILE A 245 0.15 19.13 0.78
N ILE A 246 -0.81 18.22 0.83
CA ILE A 246 -1.31 17.53 -0.37
C ILE A 246 -1.92 18.53 -1.36
N VAL A 247 -2.79 19.42 -0.86
CA VAL A 247 -3.42 20.44 -1.73
C VAL A 247 -2.38 21.36 -2.35
N LEU A 248 -1.41 21.83 -1.56
CA LEU A 248 -0.33 22.68 -2.06
C LEU A 248 0.54 21.95 -3.10
N ALA A 249 0.89 20.68 -2.84
CA ALA A 249 1.69 19.87 -3.78
C ALA A 249 0.98 19.68 -5.13
N VAL A 250 -0.32 19.37 -5.10
CA VAL A 250 -1.14 19.21 -6.30
C VAL A 250 -1.31 20.56 -7.03
N ALA A 251 -1.55 21.65 -6.30
CA ALA A 251 -1.66 22.98 -6.89
C ALA A 251 -0.37 23.41 -7.61
N LEU A 252 0.78 23.18 -6.97
CA LEU A 252 2.09 23.45 -7.58
C LEU A 252 2.35 22.58 -8.82
N ASP A 253 1.94 21.29 -8.81
CA ASP A 253 2.07 20.41 -9.98
C ASP A 253 1.24 20.93 -11.15
N VAL A 254 0.01 21.38 -10.91
CA VAL A 254 -0.87 21.96 -11.95
C VAL A 254 -0.29 23.25 -12.52
N ILE A 255 0.16 24.18 -11.66
CA ILE A 255 0.75 25.46 -12.11
C ILE A 255 2.04 25.24 -12.91
N ARG A 256 2.84 24.26 -12.55
CA ARG A 256 4.12 23.98 -13.23
C ARG A 256 3.95 23.34 -14.60
N ARG A 257 2.81 22.74 -14.88
CA ARG A 257 2.54 21.99 -16.11
C ARG A 257 1.60 22.70 -17.09
N GLY A 258 0.87 23.73 -16.64
CA GLY A 258 0.11 24.64 -17.48
C GLY A 258 1.01 25.75 -18.03
#